data_4f916486f866c31a95a89712d89cea66
#
_entry.id   4f916486f866c31a95a89712d89cea66
#
_cell.length_a   1.000
_cell.length_b   1.000
_cell.length_c   1.000
_cell.angle_alpha   90.00
_cell.angle_beta   90.00
_cell.angle_gamma   90.00
#
_symmetry.space_group_name_H-M   'P 1'
#
loop_
_entity.id
_entity.type
_entity.pdbx_description
1 polymer ?
#
loop_
_entity_poly.entity_id
_entity_poly.type
_entity_poly.pdbx_seq_one_letter_code
_entity_poly.pdbx_strand_id
1 'polypeptide(L)' 'MTLTGTLQRRFFGGFVWILEPDGAAPVQLEGDVPAELEGRQVVVKGRPLKGAMGLAMAGQIWEVRSIRAR' A
#
# COMPACT_ATOMS: atom_id res chain seq x y z
N MET A 1 6.71 4.17 10.72
CA MET A 1 7.58 3.88 9.56
C MET A 1 6.98 4.55 8.34
N THR A 2 7.82 4.88 7.38
CA THR A 2 7.40 5.63 6.19
C THR A 2 7.84 4.89 4.93
N LEU A 3 6.93 4.77 3.96
CA LEU A 3 7.23 4.24 2.64
C LEU A 3 6.84 5.23 1.58
N THR A 4 7.63 5.31 0.52
CA THR A 4 7.35 6.14 -0.65
C THR A 4 7.31 5.24 -1.87
N GLY A 5 6.32 5.44 -2.71
CA GLY A 5 6.18 4.66 -3.92
C GLY A 5 4.95 5.05 -4.71
N THR A 6 4.62 4.22 -5.70
CA THR A 6 3.46 4.44 -6.56
C THR A 6 2.26 3.68 -6.00
N LEU A 7 1.13 4.36 -5.85
CA LEU A 7 -0.10 3.75 -5.36
C LEU A 7 -0.83 3.11 -6.54
N GLN A 8 -1.13 1.81 -6.40
CA GLN A 8 -1.86 1.05 -7.42
C GLN A 8 -3.07 0.39 -6.78
N ARG A 9 -4.08 0.15 -7.58
CA ARG A 9 -5.25 -0.60 -7.19
C ARG A 9 -5.29 -1.89 -8.01
N ARG A 10 -5.43 -3.03 -7.33
CA ARG A 10 -5.48 -4.34 -7.96
C ARG A 10 -6.77 -5.04 -7.60
N PHE A 11 -7.21 -5.93 -8.48
CA PHE A 11 -8.42 -6.71 -8.26
C PHE A 11 -8.06 -8.18 -8.07
N PHE A 12 -8.40 -8.71 -6.89
CA PHE A 12 -8.15 -10.10 -6.51
C PHE A 12 -9.41 -10.67 -5.87
N GLY A 13 -10.55 -10.68 -6.60
CA GLY A 13 -11.84 -11.02 -6.02
C GLY A 13 -12.47 -9.89 -5.24
N GLY A 14 -11.80 -8.77 -5.15
CA GLY A 14 -12.14 -7.50 -4.52
C GLY A 14 -10.98 -6.56 -4.77
N PHE A 15 -11.19 -5.26 -4.60
CA PHE A 15 -10.11 -4.30 -4.81
C PHE A 15 -9.22 -4.22 -3.59
N VAL A 16 -7.91 -4.20 -3.83
CA VAL A 16 -6.90 -3.98 -2.78
C VAL A 16 -5.97 -2.87 -3.23
N TRP A 17 -5.46 -2.13 -2.27
CA TRP A 17 -4.47 -1.08 -2.53
C TRP A 17 -3.07 -1.65 -2.37
N ILE A 18 -2.24 -1.40 -3.36
CA ILE A 18 -0.85 -1.86 -3.38
C ILE A 18 0.04 -0.65 -3.49
N LEU A 19 1.07 -0.60 -2.66
CA LEU A 19 2.14 0.38 -2.80
C LEU A 19 3.34 -0.31 -3.44
N GLU A 20 3.85 0.28 -4.50
CA GLU A 20 5.06 -0.21 -5.18
C GLU A 20 6.22 0.73 -4.86
N PRO A 21 7.01 0.44 -3.80
CA PRO A 21 8.14 1.28 -3.46
C PRO A 21 9.25 1.13 -4.49
N ASP A 22 10.06 2.17 -4.64
CA ASP A 22 11.22 2.10 -5.49
C ASP A 22 12.27 1.17 -4.88
N GLY A 23 12.68 0.15 -5.63
CA GLY A 23 13.74 -0.75 -5.21
C GLY A 23 13.35 -1.75 -4.11
N ALA A 24 12.07 -1.92 -3.85
CA ALA A 24 11.59 -2.85 -2.83
C ALA A 24 10.35 -3.60 -3.31
N ALA A 25 10.01 -4.68 -2.62
CA ALA A 25 8.85 -5.49 -2.98
C ALA A 25 7.55 -4.71 -2.70
N PRO A 26 6.49 -4.94 -3.51
CA PRO A 26 5.20 -4.30 -3.26
C PRO A 26 4.62 -4.71 -1.91
N VAL A 27 3.83 -3.83 -1.31
CA VAL A 27 3.12 -4.09 -0.07
C VAL A 27 1.64 -3.78 -0.23
N GLN A 28 0.81 -4.55 0.46
CA GLN A 28 -0.63 -4.27 0.48
C GLN A 28 -0.92 -3.26 1.59
N LEU A 29 -1.81 -2.32 1.30
CA LEU A 29 -2.20 -1.28 2.26
C LEU A 29 -3.58 -1.58 2.82
N GLU A 30 -3.71 -1.48 4.14
CA GLU A 30 -4.98 -1.60 4.87
C GLU A 30 -5.29 -0.26 5.51
N GLY A 31 -6.57 0.13 5.49
CA GLY A 31 -7.03 1.38 6.09
C GLY A 31 -7.58 2.34 5.06
N ASP A 32 -7.69 3.60 5.43
CA ASP A 32 -8.25 4.61 4.55
C ASP A 32 -7.24 5.05 3.52
N VAL A 33 -7.50 4.72 2.26
CA VAL A 33 -6.65 5.10 1.13
C VAL A 33 -7.49 5.95 0.18
N PRO A 34 -7.11 7.23 -0.04
CA PRO A 34 -7.85 8.07 -0.98
C PRO A 34 -7.73 7.56 -2.41
N ALA A 35 -8.85 7.27 -3.03
CA ALA A 35 -8.87 6.73 -4.40
C ALA A 35 -8.29 7.71 -5.42
N GLU A 36 -8.35 9.00 -5.13
CA GLU A 36 -7.81 10.05 -6.01
C GLU A 36 -6.29 10.00 -6.16
N LEU A 37 -5.59 9.26 -5.27
CA LEU A 37 -4.15 9.13 -5.34
C LEU A 37 -3.70 7.95 -6.17
N GLU A 38 -4.62 7.18 -6.73
CA GLU A 38 -4.28 6.03 -7.57
C GLU A 38 -3.38 6.44 -8.73
N GLY A 39 -2.30 5.68 -8.94
CA GLY A 39 -1.34 5.94 -10.00
C GLY A 39 -0.32 7.02 -9.69
N ARG A 40 -0.41 7.65 -8.52
CA ARG A 40 0.47 8.74 -8.15
C ARG A 40 1.56 8.29 -7.19
N GLN A 41 2.64 9.06 -7.15
CA GLN A 41 3.67 8.88 -6.12
C GLN A 41 3.11 9.39 -4.80
N VAL A 42 3.20 8.55 -3.76
CA VAL A 42 2.65 8.89 -2.45
C VAL A 42 3.66 8.59 -1.37
N VAL A 43 3.46 9.24 -0.22
CA VAL A 43 4.19 8.96 1.01
C VAL A 43 3.20 8.36 2.00
N VAL A 44 3.48 7.13 2.44
CA VAL A 44 2.61 6.40 3.36
C VAL A 44 3.31 6.30 4.71
N LYS A 45 2.60 6.70 5.75
CA LYS A 45 3.03 6.48 7.14
C LYS A 45 2.17 5.39 7.73
N GLY A 46 2.80 4.40 8.32
CA GLY A 46 2.09 3.28 8.89
C GLY A 46 3.06 2.27 9.47
N ARG A 47 2.60 1.03 9.59
CA ARG A 47 3.41 -0.05 10.15
C ARG A 47 3.05 -1.37 9.48
N PRO A 48 4.02 -2.31 9.36
CA PRO A 48 3.70 -3.65 8.88
C PRO A 48 2.87 -4.40 9.92
N LEU A 49 1.91 -5.19 9.44
CA LEU A 49 1.13 -6.08 10.28
C LEU A 49 1.81 -7.44 10.28
N LYS A 50 2.31 -7.87 11.45
CA LYS A 50 3.00 -9.14 11.56
C LYS A 50 2.01 -10.29 11.44
N GLY A 51 2.44 -11.35 10.74
CA GLY A 51 1.65 -12.56 10.61
C GLY A 51 0.49 -12.46 9.63
N ALA A 52 0.31 -11.31 8.98
CA ALA A 52 -0.72 -11.14 7.97
C ALA A 52 -0.16 -11.43 6.59
N MET A 53 -0.98 -12.07 5.74
CA MET A 53 -0.63 -12.34 4.35
C MET A 53 -1.57 -11.56 3.45
N GLY A 54 -0.98 -10.80 2.53
CA GLY A 54 -1.77 -10.03 1.58
C GLY A 54 -2.44 -10.92 0.54
N LEU A 55 -3.64 -10.54 0.11
CA LEU A 55 -4.35 -11.24 -0.95
C LEU A 55 -3.57 -11.15 -2.27
N ALA A 56 -2.80 -10.12 -2.45
CA ALA A 56 -2.02 -9.89 -3.65
C ALA A 56 -0.68 -10.63 -3.65
N MET A 57 -0.42 -11.46 -2.68
CA MET A 57 0.87 -12.14 -2.49
C MET A 57 2.04 -11.16 -2.46
N ALA A 58 1.78 -9.96 -1.96
CA ALA A 58 2.77 -8.88 -1.92
C ALA A 58 3.74 -9.02 -0.74
N GLY A 59 3.63 -10.07 0.04
CA GLY A 59 4.54 -10.39 1.13
C GLY A 59 4.21 -9.71 2.44
N GLN A 60 3.80 -8.46 2.43
CA GLN A 60 3.46 -7.72 3.65
C GLN A 60 2.17 -6.94 3.48
N ILE A 61 1.46 -6.80 4.60
CA ILE A 61 0.34 -5.87 4.70
C ILE A 61 0.77 -4.76 5.65
N TRP A 62 0.54 -3.51 5.24
CA TRP A 62 0.81 -2.34 6.07
C TRP A 62 -0.49 -1.70 6.49
N GLU A 63 -0.60 -1.37 7.77
CA GLU A 63 -1.68 -0.55 8.28
C GLU A 63 -1.34 0.92 8.04
N VAL A 64 -2.19 1.60 7.26
CA VAL A 64 -1.96 3.00 6.89
C VAL A 64 -2.45 3.90 8.01
N ARG A 65 -1.58 4.79 8.51
CA ARG A 65 -1.96 5.83 9.45
C ARG A 65 -2.23 7.14 8.71
N SER A 66 -1.40 7.46 7.72
CA SER A 66 -1.63 8.59 6.85
C SER A 66 -1.02 8.33 5.49
N ILE A 67 -1.58 8.95 4.47
CA ILE A 67 -1.09 8.85 3.10
C ILE A 67 -1.32 10.18 2.42
N ARG A 68 -0.33 10.61 1.66
CA ARG A 68 -0.41 11.88 0.94
C ARG A 68 0.35 11.79 -0.37
N ALA A 69 -0.02 12.62 -1.32
CA ALA A 69 0.74 12.75 -2.56
C ALA A 69 2.13 13.30 -2.26
N ARG A 70 3.08 12.77 -2.96
CA ARG A 70 4.46 13.22 -2.84
C ARG A 70 4.66 14.56 -3.54
#